data_395aacf0233fc263bf347cfd04aee339
#
_entry.id   395aacf0233fc263bf347cfd04aee339
#
_cell.length_a   1.000
_cell.length_b   1.000
_cell.length_c   1.000
_cell.angle_alpha   90.00
_cell.angle_beta   90.00
_cell.angle_gamma   90.00
#
_symmetry.space_group_name_H-M   'P 1'
#
loop_
_entity.id
_entity.type
_entity.pdbx_description
1 polymer ?
#
loop_
_entity_poly.entity_id
_entity_poly.type
_entity_poly.pdbx_seq_one_letter_code
_entity_poly.pdbx_strand_id
1 'polypeptide(L)' 'MNWPSLIQDLIGSGLTQAQIAARVDTGQSHISELYRGGRKQPGWSLGERLISLHRERCGKTEQAAA' A
#
# COMPACT_ATOMS: atom_id res chain seq x y z
N MET A 1 4.06 3.83 11.19
CA MET A 1 3.05 3.75 10.11
C MET A 1 2.37 2.40 10.14
N ASN A 2 1.08 2.38 9.94
CA ASN A 2 0.30 1.14 9.98
C ASN A 2 0.18 0.55 8.58
N TRP A 3 1.06 -0.37 8.25
CA TRP A 3 1.08 -0.97 6.91
C TRP A 3 -0.19 -1.77 6.61
N PRO A 4 -0.73 -2.58 7.53
CA PRO A 4 -1.98 -3.27 7.23
C PRO A 4 -3.12 -2.31 6.84
N SER A 5 -3.21 -1.20 7.55
CA SER A 5 -4.25 -0.22 7.27
C SER A 5 -4.05 0.43 5.91
N LEU A 6 -2.81 0.76 5.59
CA LEU A 6 -2.48 1.36 4.31
C LEU A 6 -2.84 0.43 3.15
N ILE A 7 -2.50 -0.85 3.29
CA ILE A 7 -2.81 -1.82 2.24
C ILE A 7 -4.31 -2.05 2.14
N GLN A 8 -5.00 -2.06 3.28
CA GLN A 8 -6.44 -2.20 3.26
C GLN A 8 -7.11 -1.04 2.51
N ASP A 9 -6.60 0.16 2.71
CA ASP A 9 -7.11 1.32 1.98
C ASP A 9 -6.91 1.16 0.48
N LEU A 10 -5.76 0.63 0.08
CA LEU A 10 -5.50 0.38 -1.34
C LEU A 10 -6.46 -0.66 -1.90
N ILE A 11 -6.72 -1.70 -1.15
CA ILE A 11 -7.69 -2.71 -1.58
C ILE A 11 -9.07 -2.09 -1.69
N GLY A 12 -9.43 -1.25 -0.75
CA GLY A 12 -10.72 -0.55 -0.79
C GLY A 12 -10.85 0.39 -1.96
N SER A 13 -9.72 0.86 -2.50
CA SER A 13 -9.75 1.75 -3.66
C SER A 13 -9.93 0.99 -4.98
N GLY A 14 -9.97 -0.34 -4.93
CA GLY A 14 -10.20 -1.15 -6.12
C GLY A 14 -9.02 -1.97 -6.57
N LEU A 15 -7.95 -2.02 -5.79
CA LEU A 15 -6.77 -2.79 -6.15
C LEU A 15 -6.77 -4.13 -5.43
N THR A 16 -6.29 -5.17 -6.12
CA THR A 16 -6.06 -6.45 -5.46
C THR A 16 -4.64 -6.47 -4.91
N GLN A 17 -4.36 -7.44 -4.04
CA GLN A 17 -3.00 -7.59 -3.51
C GLN A 17 -1.99 -7.79 -4.63
N ALA A 18 -2.36 -8.56 -5.64
CA ALA A 18 -1.47 -8.78 -6.78
C ALA A 18 -1.21 -7.49 -7.54
N GLN A 19 -2.23 -6.66 -7.70
CA GLN A 19 -2.09 -5.38 -8.39
C GLN A 19 -1.23 -4.42 -7.59
N ILE A 20 -1.40 -4.39 -6.28
CA ILE A 20 -0.57 -3.57 -5.42
C ILE A 20 0.88 -4.01 -5.54
N ALA A 21 1.13 -5.32 -5.48
CA ALA A 21 2.49 -5.85 -5.59
C ALA A 21 3.13 -5.46 -6.91
N ALA A 22 2.39 -5.54 -7.99
CA ALA A 22 2.92 -5.18 -9.30
C ALA A 22 3.26 -3.69 -9.38
N ARG A 23 2.44 -2.85 -8.78
CA ARG A 23 2.67 -1.41 -8.84
C ARG A 23 3.85 -0.97 -8.01
N VAL A 24 4.13 -1.68 -6.92
CA VAL A 24 5.26 -1.32 -6.07
C VAL A 24 6.46 -2.24 -6.29
N ASP A 25 6.39 -3.07 -7.32
CA ASP A 25 7.51 -3.90 -7.76
C ASP A 25 7.96 -4.88 -6.68
N THR A 26 7.03 -5.63 -6.16
CA THR A 26 7.32 -6.65 -5.16
C THR A 26 6.43 -7.86 -5.38
N GLY A 27 6.62 -8.90 -4.58
CA GLY A 27 5.80 -10.10 -4.68
C GLY A 27 4.50 -9.98 -3.90
N GLN A 28 3.49 -10.69 -4.37
CA GLN A 28 2.19 -10.68 -3.72
C GLN A 28 2.28 -11.23 -2.29
N SER A 29 3.12 -12.22 -2.05
CA SER A 29 3.25 -12.75 -0.69
C SER A 29 3.79 -11.70 0.27
N HIS A 30 4.64 -10.80 -0.19
CA HIS A 30 5.13 -9.72 0.66
C HIS A 30 3.99 -8.77 1.04
N ILE A 31 3.16 -8.43 0.06
CA ILE A 31 1.99 -7.57 0.32
C ILE A 31 1.05 -8.27 1.30
N SER A 32 0.85 -9.57 1.11
CA SER A 32 -0.02 -10.34 1.99
C SER A 32 0.48 -10.32 3.44
N GLU A 33 1.79 -10.45 3.61
CA GLU A 33 2.38 -10.40 4.95
C GLU A 33 2.22 -9.03 5.59
N LEU A 34 2.43 -7.99 4.82
CA LEU A 34 2.23 -6.64 5.34
C LEU A 34 0.78 -6.41 5.72
N TYR A 35 -0.13 -6.92 4.92
CA TYR A 35 -1.56 -6.78 5.19
C TYR A 35 -1.97 -7.48 6.47
N ARG A 36 -1.37 -8.63 6.75
CA ARG A 36 -1.68 -9.39 7.96
C ARG A 36 -1.01 -8.84 9.21
N GLY A 37 -0.15 -7.85 9.05
CA GLY A 37 0.56 -7.32 10.18
C GLY A 37 1.75 -8.17 10.58
N GLY A 38 2.36 -8.86 9.62
CA GLY A 38 3.54 -9.66 9.89
C GLY A 38 4.68 -8.80 10.42
N ARG A 39 5.72 -9.45 10.91
CA ARG A 39 6.84 -8.75 11.52
C ARG A 39 7.70 -8.01 10.53
N LYS A 40 7.70 -8.45 9.30
CA LYS A 40 8.57 -7.87 8.30
C LYS A 40 8.06 -6.50 7.94
N GLN A 41 8.97 -5.58 7.87
CA GLN A 41 8.66 -4.24 7.41
C GLN A 41 9.13 -4.09 5.98
N PRO A 42 8.47 -3.26 5.19
CA PRO A 42 8.95 -3.00 3.85
C PRO A 42 10.28 -2.28 3.94
N GLY A 43 11.16 -2.51 2.98
CA GLY A 43 12.37 -1.74 2.90
C GLY A 43 12.05 -0.30 2.57
N TRP A 44 13.07 0.55 2.61
CA TRP A 44 12.89 1.97 2.36
C TRP A 44 12.20 2.23 1.03
N SER A 45 12.70 1.61 -0.05
CA SER A 45 12.14 1.84 -1.37
C SER A 45 10.70 1.36 -1.48
N LEU A 46 10.44 0.18 -0.95
CA LEU A 46 9.09 -0.38 -1.02
C LEU A 46 8.13 0.46 -0.18
N GLY A 47 8.56 0.88 0.99
CA GLY A 47 7.75 1.72 1.84
C GLY A 47 7.36 3.02 1.14
N GLU A 48 8.32 3.65 0.49
CA GLU A 48 8.06 4.87 -0.24
C GLU A 48 7.07 4.65 -1.38
N ARG A 49 7.22 3.55 -2.09
CA ARG A 49 6.30 3.24 -3.19
C ARG A 49 4.90 2.98 -2.70
N LEU A 50 4.78 2.30 -1.57
CA LEU A 50 3.47 2.07 -0.97
C LEU A 50 2.81 3.38 -0.56
N ILE A 51 3.57 4.26 0.05
CA ILE A 51 3.04 5.55 0.47
C ILE A 51 2.63 6.38 -0.73
N SER A 52 3.45 6.39 -1.78
CA SER A 52 3.12 7.11 -3.00
C SER A 52 1.85 6.58 -3.64
N LEU A 53 1.72 5.26 -3.70
CA LEU A 53 0.54 4.65 -4.29
C LEU A 53 -0.69 4.98 -3.46
N HIS A 54 -0.56 4.94 -2.16
CA HIS A 54 -1.66 5.28 -1.27
C HIS A 54 -2.12 6.72 -1.49
N ARG A 55 -1.18 7.64 -1.60
CA ARG A 55 -1.50 9.04 -1.87
C ARG A 55 -2.20 9.20 -3.20
N GLU A 56 -1.73 8.47 -4.19
CA GLU A 56 -2.31 8.53 -5.53
C GLU A 56 -3.76 8.08 -5.54
N ARG A 57 -4.04 7.01 -4.79
CA ARG A 57 -5.37 6.40 -4.84
C ARG A 57 -6.31 6.90 -3.76
N CYS A 58 -5.76 7.24 -2.61
CA CYS A 58 -6.58 7.58 -1.46
C CYS A 58 -6.38 9.01 -0.98
N GLY A 59 -5.24 9.59 -1.26
CA GLY A 59 -4.92 10.92 -0.77
C GLY A 59 -5.54 12.05 -1.54
N LYS A 60 -6.11 11.77 -2.69
CA LYS A 60 -6.68 12.82 -3.53
C LYS A 60 -7.81 13.58 -2.85
N THR A 61 -8.57 12.87 -2.06
CA THR A 61 -9.68 13.49 -1.39
C THR A 61 -9.23 14.61 -0.47
N GLU A 62 -8.17 14.36 0.24
CA GLU A 62 -7.64 15.36 1.14
C GLU A 62 -7.12 16.57 0.39
N GLN A 63 -6.43 16.32 -0.70
CA GLN A 63 -5.89 17.40 -1.50
C GLN A 63 -7.00 18.23 -2.13
N ALA A 64 -8.04 17.57 -2.56
CA ALA A 64 -9.17 18.28 -3.15
C ALA A 64 -9.84 19.16 -2.11
N ALA A 65 -9.83 18.74 -0.88
CA ALA A 65 -10.45 19.51 0.20
C ALA A 65 -9.61 20.74 0.57
N ALA A 66 -8.35 20.67 0.32
CA ALA A 66 -7.49 21.79 0.63
C ALA A 66 -7.61 22.86 -0.41
#